data_9cacbfb409092695b0c70feb0896a103
#
_entry.id   9cacbfb409092695b0c70feb0896a103
#
_cell.length_a   1.000
_cell.length_b   1.000
_cell.length_c   1.000
_cell.angle_alpha   90.00
_cell.angle_beta   90.00
_cell.angle_gamma   90.00
#
_symmetry.space_group_name_H-M   'P 1'
#
loop_
_entity.id
_entity.type
_entity.pdbx_description
1 polymer ?
#
loop_
_entity_poly.entity_id
_entity_poly.type
_entity_poly.pdbx_seq_one_letter_code
_entity_poly.pdbx_strand_id
1 'polypeptide(L)'
;MSETRAITVEKVLPYPPERIWRTLTRSELIAKWLMPNDFEPVVGYCFTFQTKPMGDWDGIVQCEVLQCDPPALLRYSWKGGSDSNPAYGSRLHSEVTWTLTKVDGGTHLKLVHDGFIFPGNKFAFDAMSPGWGRLMDSIARVTAEAAVTPSNGMPTA
;
A
#
# COMPACT_ATOMS: atom_id res chain seq x y z
N MET A 1 -9.88 -25.91 10.40
CA MET A 1 -9.95 -24.65 11.15
C MET A 1 -9.12 -23.58 10.44
N SER A 2 -9.65 -22.40 10.26
CA SER A 2 -8.94 -21.33 9.56
C SER A 2 -8.08 -20.54 10.53
N GLU A 3 -7.05 -19.90 9.99
CA GLU A 3 -6.11 -19.09 10.75
C GLU A 3 -5.95 -17.76 10.00
N THR A 4 -5.96 -16.65 10.73
CA THR A 4 -5.75 -15.34 10.14
C THR A 4 -4.31 -14.89 10.37
N ARG A 5 -3.66 -14.38 9.32
CA ARG A 5 -2.27 -13.93 9.40
C ARG A 5 -2.10 -12.55 8.79
N ALA A 6 -1.02 -11.88 9.20
CA ALA A 6 -0.67 -10.57 8.71
C ALA A 6 0.75 -10.56 8.16
N ILE A 7 0.97 -9.73 7.14
CA ILE A 7 2.31 -9.40 6.65
C ILE A 7 2.73 -8.13 7.35
N THR A 8 3.93 -8.13 7.95
CA THR A 8 4.50 -6.92 8.57
C THR A 8 5.85 -6.64 7.94
N VAL A 9 6.01 -5.42 7.42
CA VAL A 9 7.26 -4.97 6.82
C VAL A 9 7.56 -3.59 7.37
N GLU A 10 8.82 -3.33 7.75
CA GLU A 10 9.21 -2.04 8.29
C GLU A 10 10.59 -1.65 7.82
N LYS A 11 10.81 -0.34 7.70
CA LYS A 11 12.08 0.19 7.24
C LYS A 11 12.21 1.65 7.68
N VAL A 12 13.43 2.06 8.03
CA VAL A 12 13.72 3.46 8.28
C VAL A 12 14.16 4.11 6.98
N LEU A 13 13.48 5.20 6.60
CA LEU A 13 13.79 5.96 5.40
C LEU A 13 14.36 7.32 5.80
N PRO A 14 15.35 7.84 5.07
CA PRO A 14 16.03 9.11 5.44
C PRO A 14 15.24 10.34 4.96
N TYR A 15 13.94 10.36 5.20
CA TYR A 15 13.06 11.46 4.79
C TYR A 15 12.09 11.78 5.91
N PRO A 16 11.63 13.05 6.05
CA PRO A 16 10.63 13.36 7.07
C PRO A 16 9.28 12.72 6.76
N PRO A 17 8.45 12.48 7.79
CA PRO A 17 7.15 11.83 7.58
C PRO A 17 6.29 12.50 6.51
N GLU A 18 6.31 13.82 6.43
CA GLU A 18 5.48 14.57 5.47
C GLU A 18 5.82 14.20 4.02
N ARG A 19 7.09 13.97 3.72
CA ARG A 19 7.50 13.59 2.36
C ARG A 19 7.06 12.18 2.02
N ILE A 20 7.20 11.26 2.98
CA ILE A 20 6.76 9.88 2.77
C ILE A 20 5.23 9.81 2.68
N TRP A 21 4.56 10.60 3.54
CA TRP A 21 3.10 10.68 3.51
C TRP A 21 2.59 11.05 2.12
N ARG A 22 3.24 12.00 1.48
CA ARG A 22 2.87 12.41 0.11
C ARG A 22 2.98 11.24 -0.86
N THR A 23 4.05 10.46 -0.77
CA THR A 23 4.25 9.28 -1.61
C THR A 23 3.14 8.25 -1.40
N LEU A 24 2.60 8.14 -0.19
CA LEU A 24 1.56 7.18 0.15
C LEU A 24 0.15 7.67 -0.15
N THR A 25 -0.05 8.97 -0.38
CA THR A 25 -1.39 9.55 -0.46
C THR A 25 -1.68 10.33 -1.73
N ARG A 26 -0.75 10.43 -2.66
CA ARG A 26 -0.99 11.02 -3.97
C ARG A 26 -1.10 9.93 -5.01
N SER A 27 -2.24 9.92 -5.71
CA SER A 27 -2.55 8.89 -6.69
C SER A 27 -1.43 8.73 -7.74
N GLU A 28 -0.92 9.85 -8.26
CA GLU A 28 0.13 9.82 -9.26
C GLU A 28 1.44 9.24 -8.71
N LEU A 29 1.73 9.42 -7.42
CA LEU A 29 2.92 8.86 -6.81
C LEU A 29 2.74 7.39 -6.46
N ILE A 30 1.54 7.03 -5.97
CA ILE A 30 1.23 5.62 -5.68
C ILE A 30 1.35 4.78 -6.95
N ALA A 31 0.93 5.32 -8.09
CA ALA A 31 1.05 4.61 -9.36
C ALA A 31 2.50 4.29 -9.73
N LYS A 32 3.46 5.06 -9.20
CA LYS A 32 4.88 4.85 -9.49
C LYS A 32 5.50 3.73 -8.67
N TRP A 33 4.95 3.43 -7.47
CA TRP A 33 5.54 2.38 -6.62
C TRP A 33 4.60 1.20 -6.43
N LEU A 34 3.34 1.29 -6.81
CA LEU A 34 2.39 0.19 -6.61
C LEU A 34 1.62 -0.12 -7.89
N MET A 35 0.50 0.56 -8.14
CA MET A 35 -0.40 0.29 -9.26
C MET A 35 -1.16 1.55 -9.64
N PRO A 36 -1.65 1.65 -10.87
CA PRO A 36 -2.64 2.69 -11.22
C PRO A 36 -3.80 2.67 -10.24
N ASN A 37 -4.31 3.84 -9.87
CA ASN A 37 -5.32 3.96 -8.83
C ASN A 37 -6.03 5.30 -8.92
N ASP A 38 -7.14 5.43 -8.18
CA ASP A 38 -7.88 6.68 -8.04
C ASP A 38 -7.99 7.10 -6.58
N PHE A 39 -6.95 6.86 -5.80
CA PHE A 39 -6.89 7.14 -4.37
C PHE A 39 -7.09 8.61 -4.04
N GLU A 40 -7.83 8.88 -2.94
CA GLU A 40 -7.89 10.19 -2.31
C GLU A 40 -7.84 10.02 -0.80
N PRO A 41 -7.13 10.90 -0.07
CA PRO A 41 -6.95 10.73 1.39
C PRO A 41 -8.14 11.25 2.19
N VAL A 42 -9.31 10.69 1.94
CA VAL A 42 -10.55 11.09 2.60
C VAL A 42 -11.20 9.84 3.19
N VAL A 43 -11.49 9.85 4.50
CA VAL A 43 -12.14 8.72 5.17
C VAL A 43 -13.50 8.47 4.53
N GLY A 44 -13.75 7.19 4.22
CA GLY A 44 -14.97 6.77 3.54
C GLY A 44 -14.88 6.75 2.03
N TYR A 45 -13.81 7.32 1.47
CA TYR A 45 -13.63 7.33 0.01
C TYR A 45 -13.30 5.92 -0.48
N CYS A 46 -14.04 5.47 -1.49
CA CYS A 46 -13.80 4.16 -2.12
C CYS A 46 -12.95 4.36 -3.36
N PHE A 47 -11.89 3.57 -3.47
CA PHE A 47 -10.97 3.67 -4.60
C PHE A 47 -10.54 2.27 -5.04
N THR A 48 -9.83 2.20 -6.16
CA THR A 48 -9.36 0.93 -6.70
C THR A 48 -7.88 0.99 -7.06
N PHE A 49 -7.21 -0.15 -6.93
CA PHE A 49 -5.95 -0.42 -7.61
C PHE A 49 -6.24 -1.33 -8.79
N GLN A 50 -5.50 -1.17 -9.87
CA GLN A 50 -5.77 -1.90 -11.10
C GLN A 50 -4.51 -2.59 -11.59
N THR A 51 -4.61 -3.90 -11.82
CA THR A 51 -3.52 -4.70 -12.37
C THR A 51 -4.10 -5.62 -13.45
N LYS A 52 -3.27 -6.52 -13.97
CA LYS A 52 -3.73 -7.44 -15.03
C LYS A 52 -4.70 -8.46 -14.46
N PRO A 53 -5.78 -8.76 -15.18
CA PRO A 53 -6.68 -9.84 -14.78
C PRO A 53 -5.96 -11.18 -14.67
N MET A 54 -6.40 -12.02 -13.73
CA MET A 54 -5.83 -13.34 -13.50
C MET A 54 -6.97 -14.34 -13.26
N GLY A 55 -7.07 -15.37 -14.12
CA GLY A 55 -8.14 -16.32 -14.01
C GLY A 55 -9.49 -15.62 -14.08
N ASP A 56 -10.35 -15.83 -13.09
CA ASP A 56 -11.66 -15.21 -13.02
C ASP A 56 -11.65 -13.87 -12.30
N TRP A 57 -10.48 -13.43 -11.83
CA TRP A 57 -10.33 -12.13 -11.18
C TRP A 57 -10.08 -11.06 -12.24
N ASP A 58 -10.80 -9.95 -12.13
CA ASP A 58 -10.73 -8.85 -13.10
C ASP A 58 -9.50 -7.95 -12.93
N GLY A 59 -8.65 -8.22 -11.97
CA GLY A 59 -7.44 -7.41 -11.72
C GLY A 59 -7.70 -6.13 -10.93
N ILE A 60 -8.88 -5.99 -10.35
CA ILE A 60 -9.25 -4.80 -9.59
C ILE A 60 -9.23 -5.11 -8.10
N VAL A 61 -8.50 -4.29 -7.33
CA VAL A 61 -8.52 -4.32 -5.87
C VAL A 61 -9.42 -3.19 -5.40
N GLN A 62 -10.47 -3.52 -4.68
CA GLN A 62 -11.44 -2.54 -4.19
C GLN A 62 -11.07 -2.14 -2.77
N CYS A 63 -10.98 -0.85 -2.52
CA CYS A 63 -10.50 -0.31 -1.25
C CYS A 63 -11.41 0.79 -0.74
N GLU A 64 -11.37 1.00 0.56
CA GLU A 64 -12.03 2.12 1.21
C GLU A 64 -11.09 2.69 2.26
N VAL A 65 -10.95 4.01 2.31
CA VAL A 65 -10.14 4.66 3.34
C VAL A 65 -10.87 4.56 4.68
N LEU A 66 -10.26 3.87 5.63
CA LEU A 66 -10.86 3.61 6.94
C LEU A 66 -10.37 4.59 7.99
N GLN A 67 -9.12 5.05 7.88
CA GLN A 67 -8.54 6.00 8.81
C GLN A 67 -7.44 6.79 8.10
N CYS A 68 -7.39 8.10 8.36
CA CYS A 68 -6.40 8.96 7.72
C CYS A 68 -6.02 10.08 8.69
N ASP A 69 -4.86 9.90 9.35
CA ASP A 69 -4.33 10.84 10.34
C ASP A 69 -2.96 11.33 9.85
N PRO A 70 -2.91 12.37 9.01
CA PRO A 70 -1.65 12.86 8.45
C PRO A 70 -0.72 13.42 9.53
N PRO A 71 0.57 13.20 9.43
CA PRO A 71 1.26 12.30 8.49
C PRO A 71 1.64 10.98 9.15
N ALA A 72 0.85 10.48 10.10
CA ALA A 72 1.24 9.40 11.00
C ALA A 72 0.58 8.06 10.70
N LEU A 73 -0.67 8.05 10.25
CA LEU A 73 -1.38 6.79 10.08
C LEU A 73 -2.37 6.84 8.93
N LEU A 74 -2.32 5.80 8.08
CA LEU A 74 -3.25 5.61 6.96
C LEU A 74 -3.68 4.16 6.94
N ARG A 75 -4.99 3.92 6.96
CA ARG A 75 -5.53 2.56 6.91
C ARG A 75 -6.64 2.50 5.86
N TYR A 76 -6.60 1.46 5.05
CA TYR A 76 -7.65 1.22 4.06
C TYR A 76 -7.88 -0.28 3.90
N SER A 77 -9.11 -0.63 3.48
CA SER A 77 -9.43 -2.01 3.17
C SER A 77 -8.80 -2.40 1.83
N TRP A 78 -8.61 -3.70 1.65
CA TRP A 78 -8.00 -4.25 0.44
C TRP A 78 -8.78 -5.51 0.11
N LYS A 79 -9.65 -5.43 -0.88
CA LYS A 79 -10.55 -6.52 -1.23
C LYS A 79 -10.43 -6.81 -2.71
N GLY A 80 -10.38 -8.10 -3.06
CA GLY A 80 -10.31 -8.48 -4.47
C GLY A 80 -10.23 -9.98 -4.63
N GLY A 81 -9.94 -10.39 -5.87
CA GLY A 81 -9.81 -11.80 -6.20
C GLY A 81 -11.13 -12.46 -6.52
N SER A 82 -11.05 -13.73 -6.79
CA SER A 82 -12.20 -14.57 -7.14
C SER A 82 -12.18 -15.85 -6.35
N ASP A 83 -13.35 -16.33 -5.91
CA ASP A 83 -13.46 -17.59 -5.17
C ASP A 83 -13.00 -18.78 -6.02
N SER A 84 -13.02 -18.64 -7.33
CA SER A 84 -12.61 -19.72 -8.24
C SER A 84 -11.10 -19.75 -8.49
N ASN A 85 -10.35 -18.76 -8.03
CA ASN A 85 -8.89 -18.75 -8.19
C ASN A 85 -8.25 -19.41 -6.96
N PRO A 86 -7.59 -20.59 -7.11
CA PRO A 86 -6.98 -21.26 -5.96
C PRO A 86 -5.59 -20.72 -5.59
N ALA A 87 -5.01 -19.89 -6.45
CA ALA A 87 -3.66 -19.36 -6.31
C ALA A 87 -3.72 -17.83 -6.12
N TYR A 88 -2.73 -17.11 -6.61
CA TYR A 88 -2.77 -15.66 -6.58
C TYR A 88 -3.98 -15.17 -7.35
N GLY A 89 -4.70 -14.21 -6.77
CA GLY A 89 -6.00 -13.77 -7.30
C GLY A 89 -7.16 -14.45 -6.60
N SER A 90 -6.91 -15.30 -5.60
CA SER A 90 -7.97 -15.85 -4.75
C SER A 90 -8.63 -14.72 -3.96
N ARG A 91 -9.90 -14.94 -3.55
CA ARG A 91 -10.66 -13.92 -2.85
C ARG A 91 -9.97 -13.52 -1.54
N LEU A 92 -9.80 -12.21 -1.36
CA LEU A 92 -9.11 -11.64 -0.22
C LEU A 92 -9.93 -10.47 0.35
N HIS A 93 -10.18 -10.50 1.65
CA HIS A 93 -10.77 -9.40 2.41
C HIS A 93 -9.77 -9.03 3.49
N SER A 94 -9.08 -7.90 3.32
CA SER A 94 -7.97 -7.57 4.20
C SER A 94 -7.90 -6.06 4.43
N GLU A 95 -6.96 -5.64 5.27
CA GLU A 95 -6.71 -4.24 5.56
C GLU A 95 -5.23 -3.96 5.52
N VAL A 96 -4.88 -2.78 5.00
CA VAL A 96 -3.50 -2.29 4.95
C VAL A 96 -3.40 -1.09 5.89
N THR A 97 -2.41 -1.13 6.78
CA THR A 97 -2.14 -0.04 7.70
C THR A 97 -0.71 0.44 7.53
N TRP A 98 -0.56 1.73 7.25
CA TRP A 98 0.74 2.41 7.18
C TRP A 98 0.91 3.26 8.42
N THR A 99 2.01 3.08 9.14
CA THR A 99 2.35 3.89 10.31
C THR A 99 3.69 4.56 10.08
N LEU A 100 3.73 5.87 10.30
CA LEU A 100 4.94 6.68 10.12
C LEU A 100 5.32 7.28 11.47
N THR A 101 6.51 6.94 11.95
CA THR A 101 7.01 7.44 13.23
C THR A 101 8.33 8.17 12.99
N LYS A 102 8.39 9.43 13.37
CA LYS A 102 9.62 10.19 13.22
C LYS A 102 10.71 9.60 14.12
N VAL A 103 11.90 9.41 13.56
CA VAL A 103 13.08 8.92 14.27
C VAL A 103 14.26 9.79 13.90
N ASP A 104 15.40 9.58 14.58
CA ASP A 104 16.62 10.31 14.25
C ASP A 104 17.03 10.00 12.81
N GLY A 105 17.18 11.05 12.02
CA GLY A 105 17.60 10.93 10.64
C GLY A 105 16.51 10.54 9.63
N GLY A 106 15.26 10.44 10.06
CA GLY A 106 14.21 10.10 9.10
C GLY A 106 12.90 9.65 9.72
N THR A 107 12.32 8.62 9.12
CA THR A 107 11.03 8.08 9.51
C THR A 107 11.07 6.57 9.53
N HIS A 108 10.53 5.97 10.59
CA HIS A 108 10.25 4.55 10.64
C HIS A 108 8.90 4.32 9.96
N LEU A 109 8.93 3.66 8.82
CA LEU A 109 7.74 3.33 8.04
C LEU A 109 7.40 1.87 8.26
N LYS A 110 6.17 1.60 8.69
CA LYS A 110 5.70 0.26 8.96
C LYS A 110 4.43 -0.01 8.17
N LEU A 111 4.40 -1.17 7.53
CA LEU A 111 3.23 -1.68 6.84
C LEU A 111 2.74 -2.93 7.55
N VAL A 112 1.44 -3.00 7.83
CA VAL A 112 0.77 -4.23 8.24
C VAL A 112 -0.36 -4.50 7.25
N HIS A 113 -0.30 -5.65 6.58
CA HIS A 113 -1.36 -6.11 5.68
C HIS A 113 -2.00 -7.32 6.34
N ASP A 114 -3.16 -7.13 6.95
CA ASP A 114 -3.80 -8.09 7.84
C ASP A 114 -5.07 -8.65 7.20
N GLY A 115 -5.44 -9.86 7.58
CA GLY A 115 -6.68 -10.46 7.14
C GLY A 115 -6.52 -11.63 6.18
N PHE A 116 -5.30 -12.13 6.00
CA PHE A 116 -5.07 -13.32 5.18
C PHE A 116 -5.58 -14.55 5.92
N ILE A 117 -6.54 -15.25 5.34
CA ILE A 117 -7.15 -16.44 5.95
C ILE A 117 -6.48 -17.68 5.37
N PHE A 118 -5.92 -18.52 6.24
CA PHE A 118 -5.27 -19.75 5.82
C PHE A 118 -6.23 -20.94 5.99
N PRO A 119 -6.17 -21.91 5.10
CA PRO A 119 -5.20 -22.04 3.99
C PRO A 119 -5.59 -21.31 2.71
N GLY A 120 -6.80 -20.76 2.62
CA GLY A 120 -7.31 -20.20 1.38
C GLY A 120 -6.45 -19.11 0.76
N ASN A 121 -5.90 -18.21 1.58
CA ASN A 121 -5.09 -17.08 1.10
C ASN A 121 -3.58 -17.33 1.19
N LYS A 122 -3.16 -18.56 1.46
CA LYS A 122 -1.73 -18.86 1.64
C LYS A 122 -0.89 -18.46 0.45
N PHE A 123 -1.38 -18.75 -0.76
CA PHE A 123 -0.62 -18.44 -1.98
C PHE A 123 -0.44 -16.93 -2.13
N ALA A 124 -1.51 -16.15 -1.89
CA ALA A 124 -1.44 -14.70 -1.95
C ALA A 124 -0.50 -14.16 -0.88
N PHE A 125 -0.57 -14.70 0.33
CA PHE A 125 0.31 -14.31 1.43
C PHE A 125 1.78 -14.53 1.07
N ASP A 126 2.11 -15.71 0.53
CA ASP A 126 3.48 -16.05 0.18
C ASP A 126 4.01 -15.19 -0.97
N ALA A 127 3.14 -14.80 -1.89
CA ALA A 127 3.53 -13.95 -3.02
C ALA A 127 3.68 -12.48 -2.60
N MET A 128 2.79 -12.00 -1.75
CA MET A 128 2.77 -10.58 -1.35
C MET A 128 3.85 -10.25 -0.30
N SER A 129 4.22 -11.21 0.55
CA SER A 129 5.20 -10.94 1.61
C SER A 129 6.52 -10.37 1.07
N PRO A 130 7.20 -11.03 0.12
CA PRO A 130 8.42 -10.43 -0.43
C PRO A 130 8.11 -9.22 -1.30
N GLY A 131 6.92 -9.15 -1.91
CA GLY A 131 6.51 -8.02 -2.73
C GLY A 131 6.46 -6.73 -1.93
N TRP A 132 5.86 -6.76 -0.75
CA TRP A 132 5.80 -5.57 0.11
C TRP A 132 7.20 -5.09 0.52
N GLY A 133 8.13 -6.03 0.78
CA GLY A 133 9.51 -5.66 1.09
C GLY A 133 10.17 -4.90 -0.06
N ARG A 134 9.95 -5.35 -1.28
CA ARG A 134 10.49 -4.66 -2.46
C ARG A 134 9.81 -3.29 -2.65
N LEU A 135 8.53 -3.20 -2.32
CA LEU A 135 7.79 -1.94 -2.45
C LEU A 135 8.30 -0.87 -1.49
N MET A 136 8.82 -1.26 -0.32
CA MET A 136 9.47 -0.31 0.58
C MET A 136 10.62 0.43 -0.10
N ASP A 137 11.43 -0.29 -0.87
CA ASP A 137 12.53 0.33 -1.62
C ASP A 137 12.01 1.24 -2.73
N SER A 138 10.91 0.84 -3.37
CA SER A 138 10.29 1.68 -4.41
C SER A 138 9.70 2.95 -3.80
N ILE A 139 9.10 2.87 -2.63
CA ILE A 139 8.58 4.04 -1.91
C ILE A 139 9.72 5.02 -1.62
N ALA A 140 10.87 4.51 -1.16
CA ALA A 140 12.04 5.35 -0.90
C ALA A 140 12.49 6.07 -2.16
N ARG A 141 12.56 5.36 -3.28
CA ARG A 141 12.99 5.93 -4.55
C ARG A 141 12.02 7.00 -5.04
N VAL A 142 10.72 6.71 -5.00
CA VAL A 142 9.70 7.68 -5.43
C VAL A 142 9.71 8.92 -4.54
N THR A 143 9.88 8.73 -3.23
CA THR A 143 9.96 9.86 -2.29
C THR A 143 11.14 10.77 -2.62
N ALA A 144 12.29 10.18 -2.96
CA ALA A 144 13.47 10.96 -3.32
C ALA A 144 13.25 11.72 -4.63
N GLU A 145 12.68 11.07 -5.64
CA GLU A 145 12.44 11.67 -6.94
C GLU A 145 11.41 12.80 -6.86
N ALA A 146 10.34 12.59 -6.11
CA ALA A 146 9.27 13.59 -5.98
C ALA A 146 9.75 14.88 -5.32
N ALA A 147 10.73 14.79 -4.42
CA ALA A 147 11.29 15.97 -3.76
C ALA A 147 12.20 16.79 -4.67
N VAL A 148 12.80 16.16 -5.65
CA VAL A 148 13.72 16.81 -6.59
C VAL A 148 12.98 17.65 -7.61
N THR A 149 11.81 17.23 -7.99
CA THR A 149 10.98 18.02 -8.91
C THR A 149 10.38 19.19 -8.20
N PRO A 150 10.63 20.47 -8.43
CA PRO A 150 9.97 21.63 -7.78
C PRO A 150 9.48 22.69 -8.68
N SER A 151 9.87 22.20 -8.16
CA SER A 151 9.57 22.73 -8.43
C SER A 151 9.77 23.61 -8.88
N ASN A 152 10.13 23.52 -9.16
CA ASN A 152 10.44 24.02 -9.66
C ASN A 152 10.21 24.76 -9.71
N GLY A 153 10.37 24.71 -9.28
CA GLY A 153 10.12 25.08 -9.09
C GLY A 153 9.64 25.45 -8.78
N MET A 154 9.50 25.35 -8.61
CA MET A 154 8.96 25.27 -8.27
C MET A 154 8.63 25.08 -7.74
N PRO A 155 8.66 25.11 -7.49
CA PRO A 155 8.39 24.62 -6.85
C PRO A 155 7.68 24.45 -6.40
N THR A 156 7.56 24.31 -6.26
CA THR A 156 6.93 23.97 -6.00
C THR A 156 6.33 23.84 -5.53
N ALA A 157 6.36 24.08 -5.48
CA ALA A 157 5.74 23.99 -4.96
C ALA A 157 4.88 23.42 -4.55
#